data_8bca57ec1148e071c92a6bc9591678ca
#
_entry.id   8bca57ec1148e071c92a6bc9591678ca
#
_cell.length_a   1.000
_cell.length_b   1.000
_cell.length_c   1.000
_cell.angle_alpha   90.00
_cell.angle_beta   90.00
_cell.angle_gamma   90.00
#
_symmetry.space_group_name_H-M   'P 1'
#
loop_
_entity.id
_entity.type
_entity.pdbx_description
1 polymer ?
#
loop_
_entity_poly.entity_id
_entity_poly.type
_entity_poly.pdbx_seq_one_letter_code
_entity_poly.pdbx_strand_id
1 'polypeptide(L)'
;YVAKYEKASKCITPRDLHFDRPARTVTCRNLGGATGDMHRVILPDGRRRRLTVREGARLQSFPDWFEFEGKESSCYKQVGNAVPPLMAYEIAKSFRQYINSPVRLDKKIIKSKINPVQLNLLS
;
A
#
# COMPACT_ATOMS: atom_id res chain seq x y z
N TYR A 1 22.41 -10.78 -1.09
CA TYR A 1 21.06 -11.13 -0.63
C TYR A 1 20.04 -11.03 -1.76
N VAL A 2 19.84 -9.85 -2.36
CA VAL A 2 18.86 -9.60 -3.43
C VAL A 2 19.11 -10.50 -4.64
N ALA A 3 20.35 -10.58 -5.14
CA ALA A 3 20.71 -11.39 -6.30
C ALA A 3 20.36 -12.88 -6.17
N LYS A 4 20.44 -13.45 -4.96
CA LYS A 4 20.01 -14.83 -4.68
C LYS A 4 18.54 -15.05 -5.00
N TYR A 5 17.68 -14.10 -4.59
CA TYR A 5 16.22 -14.19 -4.79
C TYR A 5 15.81 -13.85 -6.22
N GLU A 6 16.50 -12.95 -6.87
CA GLU A 6 16.30 -12.67 -8.31
C GLU A 6 16.53 -13.93 -9.14
N LYS A 7 17.65 -14.61 -8.89
CA LYS A 7 17.98 -15.86 -9.59
C LYS A 7 16.97 -16.98 -9.29
N ALA A 8 16.55 -17.12 -8.04
CA ALA A 8 15.61 -18.16 -7.62
C ALA A 8 14.18 -17.93 -8.15
N SER A 9 13.74 -16.68 -8.21
CA SER A 9 12.38 -16.32 -8.64
C SER A 9 12.20 -16.25 -10.16
N LYS A 10 13.26 -16.39 -10.94
CA LYS A 10 13.25 -16.17 -12.41
C LYS A 10 12.57 -14.83 -12.79
N CYS A 11 12.69 -13.84 -11.92
CA CYS A 11 12.04 -12.53 -12.11
C CYS A 11 12.73 -11.81 -13.28
N ILE A 12 12.12 -11.86 -14.44
CA ILE A 12 12.63 -11.26 -15.68
C ILE A 12 12.58 -9.73 -15.60
N THR A 13 11.62 -9.18 -14.84
CA THR A 13 11.44 -7.73 -14.71
C THR A 13 11.92 -7.27 -13.33
N PRO A 14 12.97 -6.48 -13.23
CA PRO A 14 13.39 -5.87 -11.97
C PRO A 14 12.26 -5.07 -11.33
N ARG A 15 12.12 -5.19 -10.02
CA ARG A 15 11.07 -4.50 -9.23
C ARG A 15 11.67 -3.30 -8.50
N ASP A 16 12.52 -2.60 -9.20
CA ASP A 16 13.21 -1.44 -8.67
C ASP A 16 12.27 -0.25 -8.56
N LEU A 17 12.47 0.58 -7.54
CA LEU A 17 11.82 1.87 -7.43
C LEU A 17 12.48 2.86 -8.41
N HIS A 18 11.65 3.69 -9.00
CA HIS A 18 12.06 4.71 -9.96
C HIS A 18 11.59 6.08 -9.47
N PHE A 19 12.34 7.14 -9.79
CA PHE A 19 12.01 8.51 -9.39
C PHE A 19 10.90 9.13 -10.26
N ASP A 20 10.69 8.61 -11.46
CA ASP A 20 9.84 9.16 -12.51
C ASP A 20 8.43 8.52 -12.56
N ARG A 21 8.16 7.57 -11.69
CA ARG A 21 6.87 6.85 -11.66
C ARG A 21 6.47 6.40 -10.26
N PRO A 22 5.17 6.17 -10.01
CA PRO A 22 4.69 5.66 -8.74
C PRO A 22 5.29 4.31 -8.38
N ALA A 23 5.52 4.10 -7.09
CA ALA A 23 5.85 2.78 -6.56
C ALA A 23 4.68 1.81 -6.78
N ARG A 24 4.99 0.53 -6.88
CA ARG A 24 3.97 -0.52 -6.85
C ARG A 24 3.33 -0.59 -5.46
N THR A 25 2.13 -1.20 -5.39
CA THR A 25 1.43 -1.43 -4.14
C THR A 25 2.36 -2.00 -3.07
N VAL A 26 2.41 -1.34 -1.94
CA VAL A 26 3.19 -1.78 -0.77
C VAL A 26 2.40 -2.84 -0.02
N THR A 27 3.05 -3.96 0.27
CA THR A 27 2.49 -5.06 1.07
C THR A 27 3.54 -5.59 2.02
N CYS A 28 3.14 -6.27 3.09
CA CYS A 28 4.08 -6.89 4.02
C CYS A 28 5.01 -7.90 3.33
N ARG A 29 4.53 -8.56 2.27
CA ARG A 29 5.31 -9.55 1.52
C ARG A 29 6.44 -8.90 0.71
N ASN A 30 6.16 -7.79 0.03
CA ASN A 30 7.15 -7.14 -0.83
C ASN A 30 8.05 -6.14 -0.09
N LEU A 31 7.75 -5.81 1.16
CA LEU A 31 8.65 -5.05 2.02
C LEU A 31 9.62 -5.95 2.79
N GLY A 32 9.10 -6.88 3.58
CA GLY A 32 9.88 -7.69 4.50
C GLY A 32 10.20 -9.09 4.01
N GLY A 33 9.53 -9.56 2.97
CA GLY A 33 9.70 -10.89 2.44
C GLY A 33 10.97 -11.03 1.59
N ALA A 34 11.67 -12.15 1.80
CA ALA A 34 12.79 -12.56 0.97
C ALA A 34 12.29 -13.19 -0.34
N THR A 35 11.63 -12.42 -1.18
CA THR A 35 11.02 -12.88 -2.43
C THR A 35 11.50 -12.05 -3.61
N GLY A 36 11.43 -12.60 -4.82
CA GLY A 36 11.70 -11.84 -6.05
C GLY A 36 10.75 -10.65 -6.26
N ASP A 37 9.69 -10.56 -5.48
CA ASP A 37 8.67 -9.51 -5.55
C ASP A 37 8.97 -8.30 -4.63
N MET A 38 10.10 -8.31 -3.90
CA MET A 38 10.46 -7.24 -2.98
C MET A 38 10.71 -5.92 -3.71
N HIS A 39 10.32 -4.81 -3.08
CA HIS A 39 10.73 -3.48 -3.50
C HIS A 39 12.23 -3.26 -3.29
N ARG A 40 12.88 -2.68 -4.27
CA ARG A 40 14.33 -2.49 -4.29
C ARG A 40 14.71 -1.07 -4.68
N VAL A 41 15.84 -0.65 -4.16
CA VAL A 41 16.50 0.60 -4.54
C VAL A 41 17.81 0.25 -5.23
N ILE A 42 18.10 0.91 -6.34
CA ILE A 42 19.38 0.85 -7.01
C ILE A 42 20.29 1.89 -6.36
N LEU A 43 21.46 1.46 -5.91
CA LEU A 43 22.49 2.33 -5.36
C LEU A 43 23.34 2.92 -6.50
N PRO A 44 24.09 4.02 -6.24
CA PRO A 44 24.95 4.65 -7.27
C PRO A 44 25.99 3.71 -7.89
N ASP A 45 26.40 2.67 -7.17
CA ASP A 45 27.32 1.62 -7.64
C ASP A 45 26.63 0.49 -8.43
N GLY A 46 25.35 0.63 -8.73
CA GLY A 46 24.54 -0.35 -9.44
C GLY A 46 24.04 -1.53 -8.59
N ARG A 47 24.48 -1.64 -7.33
CA ARG A 47 23.95 -2.67 -6.42
C ARG A 47 22.50 -2.41 -6.04
N ARG A 48 21.77 -3.47 -5.77
CA ARG A 48 20.37 -3.40 -5.32
C ARG A 48 20.27 -3.78 -3.85
N ARG A 49 19.43 -3.04 -3.11
CA ARG A 49 19.04 -3.40 -1.76
C ARG A 49 17.52 -3.33 -1.58
N ARG A 50 16.99 -4.02 -0.60
CA ARG A 50 15.61 -3.84 -0.18
C ARG A 50 15.42 -2.49 0.51
N LEU A 51 14.18 -2.04 0.61
CA LEU A 51 13.82 -0.88 1.41
C LEU A 51 14.06 -1.16 2.89
N THR A 52 14.42 -0.13 3.63
CA THR A 52 14.33 -0.11 5.09
C THR A 52 12.87 0.02 5.53
N VAL A 53 12.57 -0.28 6.80
CA VAL A 53 11.24 -0.06 7.38
C VAL A 53 10.80 1.40 7.19
N ARG A 54 11.71 2.35 7.46
CA ARG A 54 11.42 3.79 7.33
C ARG A 54 11.12 4.21 5.89
N GLU A 55 11.85 3.70 4.92
CA GLU A 55 11.57 3.97 3.50
C GLU A 55 10.22 3.40 3.07
N GLY A 56 9.89 2.18 3.51
CA GLY A 56 8.57 1.58 3.30
C GLY A 56 7.44 2.40 3.95
N ALA A 57 7.68 2.90 5.16
CA ALA A 57 6.73 3.75 5.87
C ALA A 57 6.48 5.09 5.14
N ARG A 58 7.53 5.72 4.61
CA ARG A 58 7.41 6.94 3.79
C ARG A 58 6.60 6.69 2.51
N LEU A 59 6.80 5.55 1.83
CA LEU A 59 5.97 5.17 0.68
C LEU A 59 4.49 5.01 1.04
N GLN A 60 4.21 4.59 2.28
CA GLN A 60 2.86 4.49 2.84
C GLN A 60 2.39 5.81 3.49
N SER A 61 3.10 6.92 3.27
CA SER A 61 2.78 8.24 3.83
C SER A 61 2.77 8.34 5.36
N PHE A 62 3.47 7.46 6.06
CA PHE A 62 3.69 7.63 7.49
C PHE A 62 4.66 8.79 7.73
N PRO A 63 4.39 9.66 8.70
CA PRO A 63 5.33 10.71 9.07
C PRO A 63 6.58 10.13 9.74
N ASP A 64 7.69 10.86 9.66
CA ASP A 64 8.98 10.37 10.16
C ASP A 64 9.05 10.19 11.68
N TRP A 65 8.20 10.91 12.41
CA TRP A 65 8.10 10.79 13.87
C TRP A 65 7.32 9.55 14.31
N PHE A 66 6.59 8.86 13.40
CA PHE A 66 5.82 7.66 13.76
C PHE A 66 6.77 6.48 13.96
N GLU A 67 6.74 5.89 15.14
CA GLU A 67 7.58 4.75 15.49
C GLU A 67 6.83 3.43 15.37
N PHE A 68 7.53 2.42 14.90
CA PHE A 68 7.04 1.05 14.81
C PHE A 68 7.77 0.21 15.84
N GLU A 69 7.05 -0.55 16.65
CA GLU A 69 7.63 -1.34 17.72
C GLU A 69 7.85 -2.79 17.35
N GLY A 70 8.84 -3.40 18.00
CA GLY A 70 9.15 -4.81 17.88
C GLY A 70 10.29 -5.11 16.91
N LYS A 71 10.42 -6.37 16.51
CA LYS A 71 11.47 -6.83 15.60
C LYS A 71 11.25 -6.24 14.19
N GLU A 72 12.34 -6.06 13.44
CA GLU A 72 12.30 -5.51 12.08
C GLU A 72 11.24 -6.18 11.19
N SER A 73 11.12 -7.52 11.27
CA SER A 73 10.09 -8.26 10.53
C SER A 73 8.65 -7.92 10.93
N SER A 74 8.43 -7.58 12.20
CA SER A 74 7.14 -7.09 12.69
C SER A 74 6.84 -5.70 12.16
N CYS A 75 7.83 -4.81 12.18
CA CYS A 75 7.69 -3.45 11.64
C CYS A 75 7.32 -3.47 10.14
N TYR A 76 7.96 -4.32 9.34
CA TYR A 76 7.57 -4.50 7.94
C TYR A 76 6.12 -4.98 7.76
N LYS A 77 5.64 -5.87 8.64
CA LYS A 77 4.25 -6.31 8.62
C LYS A 77 3.28 -5.19 8.98
N GLN A 78 3.62 -4.38 9.99
CA GLN A 78 2.82 -3.22 10.39
C GLN A 78 2.70 -2.23 9.23
N VAL A 79 3.81 -1.84 8.62
CA VAL A 79 3.81 -0.94 7.47
C VAL A 79 3.02 -1.51 6.30
N GLY A 80 3.27 -2.76 5.94
CA GLY A 80 2.70 -3.36 4.72
C GLY A 80 1.22 -3.74 4.83
N ASN A 81 0.68 -3.84 6.05
CA ASN A 81 -0.74 -4.11 6.30
C ASN A 81 -1.53 -2.83 6.63
N ALA A 82 -0.86 -1.70 6.78
CA ALA A 82 -1.52 -0.45 7.11
C ALA A 82 -2.23 0.16 5.90
N VAL A 83 -3.30 0.86 6.17
CA VAL A 83 -3.86 1.84 5.23
C VAL A 83 -2.97 3.09 5.28
N PRO A 84 -2.52 3.64 4.13
CA PRO A 84 -1.71 4.84 4.13
C PRO A 84 -2.41 6.00 4.84
N PRO A 85 -1.78 6.66 5.85
CA PRO A 85 -2.41 7.73 6.63
C PRO A 85 -3.01 8.86 5.82
N LEU A 86 -2.32 9.34 4.77
CA LEU A 86 -2.87 10.40 3.90
C LEU A 86 -4.10 9.92 3.12
N MET A 87 -4.12 8.68 2.65
CA MET A 87 -5.30 8.11 1.99
C MET A 87 -6.48 8.00 2.97
N ALA A 88 -6.22 7.49 4.17
CA ALA A 88 -7.24 7.41 5.23
C ALA A 88 -7.80 8.79 5.59
N TYR A 89 -6.93 9.81 5.66
CA TYR A 89 -7.33 11.19 5.92
C TYR A 89 -8.29 11.74 4.83
N GLU A 90 -7.96 11.56 3.54
CA GLU A 90 -8.81 12.04 2.45
C GLU A 90 -10.15 11.29 2.38
N ILE A 91 -10.15 9.99 2.67
CA ILE A 91 -11.38 9.21 2.78
C ILE A 91 -12.24 9.75 3.94
N ALA A 92 -11.66 9.92 5.12
CA ALA A 92 -12.37 10.45 6.29
C ALA A 92 -12.94 11.87 6.05
N LYS A 93 -12.17 12.71 5.36
CA LYS A 93 -12.60 14.05 4.95
C LYS A 93 -13.82 13.99 4.03
N SER A 94 -13.83 13.06 3.06
CA SER A 94 -14.97 12.85 2.17
C SER A 94 -16.22 12.38 2.93
N PHE A 95 -16.06 11.46 3.88
CA PHE A 95 -17.16 11.03 4.76
C PHE A 95 -17.71 12.18 5.60
N ARG A 96 -16.83 13.01 6.18
CA ARG A 96 -17.25 14.18 6.97
C ARG A 96 -18.06 15.16 6.13
N GLN A 97 -17.67 15.42 4.90
CA GLN A 97 -18.42 16.27 3.97
C GLN A 97 -19.80 15.67 3.68
N TYR A 98 -19.88 14.37 3.43
CA TYR A 98 -21.13 13.66 3.20
C TYR A 98 -22.08 13.70 4.40
N ILE A 99 -21.58 13.50 5.62
CA ILE A 99 -22.37 13.56 6.86
C ILE A 99 -22.91 14.98 7.09
N ASN A 100 -22.09 16.00 6.86
CA ASN A 100 -22.46 17.40 7.08
C ASN A 100 -23.36 17.99 5.98
N SER A 101 -23.37 17.40 4.81
CA SER A 101 -24.21 17.78 3.66
C SER A 101 -24.95 16.55 3.15
N PRO A 102 -25.95 16.04 3.86
CA PRO A 102 -26.63 14.83 3.45
C PRO A 102 -27.31 15.06 2.10
N VAL A 103 -26.62 14.67 1.04
CA VAL A 103 -27.26 14.50 -0.25
C VAL A 103 -28.31 13.41 -0.03
N ARG A 104 -29.58 13.74 -0.14
CA ARG A 104 -30.66 12.74 -0.18
C ARG A 104 -30.34 11.85 -1.37
N LEU A 105 -29.77 10.69 -1.10
CA LEU A 105 -29.57 9.68 -2.11
C LEU A 105 -30.95 9.32 -2.64
N ASP A 106 -31.23 9.75 -3.86
CA ASP A 106 -32.49 9.44 -4.51
C ASP A 106 -32.54 7.90 -4.65
N LYS A 107 -33.48 7.29 -3.93
CA LYS A 107 -33.67 5.82 -3.91
C LYS A 107 -33.79 5.24 -5.32
N LYS A 108 -34.18 6.06 -6.27
CA LYS A 108 -34.29 5.72 -7.69
C LYS A 108 -32.92 5.51 -8.35
N ILE A 109 -31.92 6.30 -7.98
CA ILE A 109 -30.53 6.18 -8.48
C ILE A 109 -29.84 4.95 -7.89
N ILE A 110 -30.10 4.64 -6.62
CA ILE A 110 -29.54 3.46 -5.97
C ILE A 110 -30.07 2.19 -6.64
N LYS A 111 -31.38 2.11 -6.86
CA LYS A 111 -32.01 0.94 -7.51
C LYS A 111 -31.54 0.70 -8.96
N SER A 112 -31.13 1.74 -9.67
CA SER A 112 -30.65 1.62 -11.06
C SER A 112 -29.17 1.23 -11.17
N LYS A 113 -28.37 1.37 -10.10
CA LYS A 113 -26.92 1.10 -10.11
C LYS A 113 -26.50 -0.14 -9.31
N ILE A 114 -27.38 -0.72 -8.52
CA ILE A 114 -27.08 -1.89 -7.70
C ILE A 114 -27.69 -3.13 -8.37
N ASN A 115 -26.85 -4.14 -8.58
CA ASN A 115 -27.29 -5.44 -9.08
C ASN A 115 -28.29 -6.08 -8.09
N PRO A 116 -29.41 -6.69 -8.54
CA PRO A 116 -30.40 -7.32 -7.66
C PRO A 116 -29.84 -8.27 -6.60
N VAL A 117 -28.72 -8.92 -6.89
CA VAL A 117 -28.01 -9.81 -5.93
C VAL A 117 -27.45 -9.05 -4.73
N GLN A 118 -27.08 -7.77 -4.89
CA GLN A 118 -26.53 -6.95 -3.81
C GLN A 118 -27.62 -6.34 -2.90
N LEU A 119 -28.84 -6.22 -3.39
CA LEU A 119 -29.97 -5.69 -2.61
C LEU A 119 -30.41 -6.68 -1.50
N ASN A 120 -30.26 -7.98 -1.71
CA ASN A 120 -30.62 -9.01 -0.73
C ASN A 120 -29.63 -9.14 0.44
N LEU A 121 -28.47 -8.47 0.36
CA LEU A 121 -27.48 -8.44 1.45
C LEU A 121 -27.66 -7.22 2.38
N LEU A 122 -28.59 -6.31 2.05
CA LEU A 122 -28.85 -5.07 2.81
C LEU A 122 -30.26 -5.03 3.43
N SER A 123 -31.02 -6.10 3.26
CA SER A 123 -32.30 -6.34 3.93
C SER A 123 -32.11 -7.30 5.13
#